data_f4e34b6a0e55e85131d301493244f9bc
#
_entry.id   f4e34b6a0e55e85131d301493244f9bc
#
_cell.length_a   1.000
_cell.length_b   1.000
_cell.length_c   1.000
_cell.angle_alpha   90.00
_cell.angle_beta   90.00
_cell.angle_gamma   90.00
#
_symmetry.space_group_name_H-M   'P 1'
#
loop_
_entity.id
_entity.type
_entity.pdbx_description
1 polymer ?
#
loop_
_entity_poly.entity_id
_entity_poly.type
_entity_poly.pdbx_seq_one_letter_code
_entity_poly.pdbx_strand_id
1 'polypeptide(L)'
;MSYAQQMIQSNPSPARGGDALATCIEACFDCAQACTACADACLGEQDPKALARCIRLNLDCADLCDVTGRIVSRQTALEPRMVHAALQACATACKLCGDECEQHGQHGMEHCRVCAEACRRCEQACNALIGQFAA
;
A
#
# COMPACT_ATOMS: atom_id res chain seq x y z
N MET A 1 13.22 -2.49 16.26
CA MET A 1 12.47 -3.39 15.34
C MET A 1 11.01 -3.00 15.31
N SER A 2 10.42 -2.98 14.12
CA SER A 2 8.99 -2.73 13.98
C SER A 2 8.17 -3.91 14.53
N TYR A 3 6.89 -3.68 14.77
CA TYR A 3 5.99 -4.78 15.13
C TYR A 3 5.88 -5.82 14.01
N ALA A 4 5.92 -5.39 12.75
CA ALA A 4 5.93 -6.33 11.62
C ALA A 4 7.11 -7.29 11.74
N GLN A 5 8.31 -6.78 11.97
CA GLN A 5 9.51 -7.60 12.14
C GLN A 5 9.38 -8.53 13.35
N GLN A 6 8.91 -8.01 14.48
CA GLN A 6 8.77 -8.80 15.70
C GLN A 6 7.74 -9.91 15.55
N MET A 7 6.62 -9.65 14.88
CA MET A 7 5.58 -10.66 14.65
C MET A 7 6.05 -11.74 13.67
N ILE A 8 6.81 -11.37 12.65
CA ILE A 8 7.41 -12.34 11.73
C ILE A 8 8.36 -13.27 12.49
N GLN A 9 9.23 -12.69 13.30
CA GLN A 9 10.24 -13.48 14.04
C GLN A 9 9.62 -14.39 15.09
N SER A 10 8.49 -14.00 15.68
CA SER A 10 7.83 -14.77 16.73
C SER A 10 6.81 -15.79 16.20
N ASN A 11 6.51 -15.77 14.89
CA ASN A 11 5.58 -16.73 14.31
C ASN A 11 6.21 -18.12 14.29
N PRO A 12 5.53 -19.16 14.81
CA PRO A 12 6.05 -20.53 14.75
C PRO A 12 6.27 -21.05 13.33
N SER A 13 5.53 -20.55 12.34
CA SER A 13 5.71 -20.91 10.93
C SER A 13 6.85 -20.12 10.33
N PRO A 14 7.75 -20.77 9.55
CA PRO A 14 8.81 -20.03 8.86
C PRO A 14 8.22 -19.00 7.90
N ALA A 15 8.73 -17.77 7.96
CA ALA A 15 8.28 -16.71 7.09
C ALA A 15 8.81 -16.89 5.67
N ARG A 16 7.96 -16.57 4.68
CA ARG A 16 8.34 -16.58 3.28
C ARG A 16 8.44 -15.16 2.76
N GLY A 17 9.61 -14.83 2.19
CA GLY A 17 9.83 -13.51 1.60
C GLY A 17 10.99 -12.72 2.21
N GLY A 18 11.63 -13.22 3.24
CA GLY A 18 12.80 -12.58 3.85
C GLY A 18 12.54 -11.15 4.30
N ASP A 19 13.52 -10.27 4.10
CA ASP A 19 13.41 -8.86 4.48
C ASP A 19 12.31 -8.12 3.69
N ALA A 20 11.99 -8.58 2.48
CA ALA A 20 10.96 -7.97 1.66
C ALA A 20 9.58 -8.09 2.29
N LEU A 21 9.34 -9.12 3.10
CA LEU A 21 8.05 -9.31 3.76
C LEU A 21 7.78 -8.20 4.78
N ALA A 22 8.70 -7.94 5.69
CA ALA A 22 8.53 -6.89 6.69
C ALA A 22 8.37 -5.52 6.04
N THR A 23 9.20 -5.23 5.04
CA THR A 23 9.16 -3.97 4.29
C THR A 23 7.80 -3.79 3.62
N CYS A 24 7.25 -4.86 3.03
CA CYS A 24 5.96 -4.80 2.36
C CYS A 24 4.81 -4.55 3.36
N ILE A 25 4.81 -5.24 4.50
CA ILE A 25 3.79 -5.04 5.55
C ILE A 25 3.80 -3.59 6.01
N GLU A 26 4.98 -3.07 6.33
CA GLU A 26 5.14 -1.69 6.79
C GLU A 26 4.66 -0.69 5.74
N ALA A 27 5.07 -0.88 4.49
CA ALA A 27 4.69 0.01 3.40
C ALA A 27 3.18 -0.03 3.14
N CYS A 28 2.56 -1.21 3.21
CA CYS A 28 1.12 -1.36 3.02
C CYS A 28 0.33 -0.57 4.07
N PHE A 29 0.66 -0.70 5.35
CA PHE A 29 -0.07 0.01 6.40
C PHE A 29 0.21 1.51 6.39
N ASP A 30 1.44 1.92 6.10
CA ASP A 30 1.77 3.33 5.93
C ASP A 30 0.98 3.94 4.76
N CYS A 31 0.90 3.23 3.64
CA CYS A 31 0.19 3.70 2.46
C CYS A 31 -1.32 3.75 2.71
N ALA A 32 -1.89 2.76 3.41
CA ALA A 32 -3.31 2.76 3.76
C ALA A 32 -3.66 4.01 4.59
N GLN A 33 -2.84 4.35 5.56
CA GLN A 33 -3.05 5.54 6.39
C GLN A 33 -2.90 6.82 5.54
N ALA A 34 -1.82 6.91 4.76
CA ALA A 34 -1.55 8.11 3.95
C ALA A 34 -2.66 8.37 2.92
N CYS A 35 -3.12 7.32 2.23
CA CYS A 35 -4.20 7.44 1.25
C CYS A 35 -5.52 7.87 1.91
N THR A 36 -5.83 7.31 3.08
CA THR A 36 -7.02 7.69 3.84
C THR A 36 -6.96 9.17 4.23
N ALA A 37 -5.81 9.61 4.75
CA ALA A 37 -5.61 11.01 5.16
C ALA A 37 -5.65 11.96 3.95
N CYS A 38 -5.09 11.53 2.80
CA CYS A 38 -5.12 12.34 1.58
C CYS A 38 -6.54 12.49 1.03
N ALA A 39 -7.34 11.42 1.05
CA ALA A 39 -8.75 11.50 0.64
C ALA A 39 -9.52 12.49 1.51
N ASP A 40 -9.31 12.45 2.82
CA ASP A 40 -9.93 13.39 3.74
C ASP A 40 -9.47 14.83 3.47
N ALA A 41 -8.16 15.02 3.27
CA ALA A 41 -7.60 16.35 2.99
C ALA A 41 -8.16 16.93 1.68
N CYS A 42 -8.36 16.09 0.67
CA CYS A 42 -8.99 16.51 -0.58
C CYS A 42 -10.40 17.06 -0.36
N LEU A 43 -11.15 16.45 0.58
CA LEU A 43 -12.50 16.95 0.92
C LEU A 43 -12.45 18.32 1.59
N GLY A 44 -11.33 18.69 2.19
CA GLY A 44 -11.13 20.00 2.81
C GLY A 44 -10.65 21.09 1.86
N GLU A 45 -10.34 20.74 0.61
CA GLU A 45 -9.92 21.71 -0.39
C GLU A 45 -11.09 22.57 -0.87
N GLN A 46 -10.80 23.69 -1.56
CA GLN A 46 -11.82 24.63 -1.99
C GLN A 46 -12.80 24.04 -3.00
N ASP A 47 -12.35 23.14 -3.88
CA ASP A 47 -13.20 22.50 -4.88
C ASP A 47 -13.04 20.98 -4.82
N PRO A 48 -13.67 20.31 -3.85
CA PRO A 48 -13.55 18.86 -3.70
C PRO A 48 -14.04 18.06 -4.92
N LYS A 49 -15.00 18.60 -5.67
CA LYS A 49 -15.52 17.90 -6.85
C LYS A 49 -14.46 17.72 -7.92
N ALA A 50 -13.55 18.68 -8.07
CA ALA A 50 -12.44 18.57 -9.01
C ALA A 50 -11.48 17.46 -8.63
N LEU A 51 -11.53 16.98 -7.37
CA LEU A 51 -10.65 15.95 -6.83
C LEU A 51 -11.34 14.59 -6.69
N ALA A 52 -12.52 14.43 -7.31
CA ALA A 52 -13.29 13.18 -7.15
C ALA A 52 -12.50 11.95 -7.54
N ARG A 53 -11.73 12.00 -8.65
CA ARG A 53 -10.91 10.88 -9.06
C ARG A 53 -9.79 10.59 -8.06
N CYS A 54 -9.14 11.63 -7.56
CA CYS A 54 -8.08 11.48 -6.56
C CYS A 54 -8.63 10.85 -5.28
N ILE A 55 -9.78 11.32 -4.81
CA ILE A 55 -10.44 10.78 -3.61
C ILE A 55 -10.77 9.30 -3.80
N ARG A 56 -11.37 8.94 -4.94
CA ARG A 56 -11.74 7.56 -5.23
C ARG A 56 -10.51 6.65 -5.26
N LEU A 57 -9.46 7.03 -5.97
CA LEU A 57 -8.25 6.23 -6.07
C LEU A 57 -7.55 6.11 -4.72
N ASN A 58 -7.56 7.17 -3.92
CA ASN A 58 -7.02 7.12 -2.56
C ASN A 58 -7.75 6.08 -1.70
N LEU A 59 -9.08 6.07 -1.75
CA LEU A 59 -9.88 5.14 -0.95
C LEU A 59 -9.68 3.70 -1.43
N ASP A 60 -9.69 3.47 -2.73
CA ASP A 60 -9.43 2.14 -3.30
C ASP A 60 -8.04 1.64 -2.92
N CYS A 61 -7.04 2.51 -3.01
CA CYS A 61 -5.66 2.17 -2.65
C CYS A 61 -5.55 1.86 -1.15
N ALA A 62 -6.18 2.68 -0.30
CA ALA A 62 -6.18 2.44 1.14
C ALA A 62 -6.77 1.08 1.47
N ASP A 63 -7.89 0.71 0.84
CA ASP A 63 -8.55 -0.57 1.07
C ASP A 63 -7.64 -1.74 0.66
N LEU A 64 -7.04 -1.66 -0.53
CA LEU A 64 -6.17 -2.74 -1.02
C LEU A 64 -4.87 -2.84 -0.21
N CYS A 65 -4.29 -1.72 0.20
CA CYS A 65 -3.10 -1.73 1.04
C CYS A 65 -3.39 -2.37 2.40
N ASP A 66 -4.49 -2.01 3.03
CA ASP A 66 -4.86 -2.57 4.34
C ASP A 66 -5.09 -4.08 4.25
N VAL A 67 -5.87 -4.52 3.27
CA VAL A 67 -6.17 -5.95 3.06
C VAL A 67 -4.90 -6.72 2.73
N THR A 68 -4.06 -6.18 1.84
CA THR A 68 -2.83 -6.86 1.43
C THR A 68 -1.85 -6.99 2.59
N GLY A 69 -1.68 -5.92 3.39
CA GLY A 69 -0.83 -5.97 4.57
C GLY A 69 -1.28 -7.06 5.54
N ARG A 70 -2.60 -7.23 5.72
CA ARG A 70 -3.16 -8.27 6.57
C ARG A 70 -2.94 -9.67 5.99
N ILE A 71 -3.15 -9.82 4.68
CA ILE A 71 -2.97 -11.12 4.01
C ILE A 71 -1.52 -11.59 4.12
N VAL A 72 -0.55 -10.74 3.79
CA VAL A 72 0.86 -11.14 3.81
C VAL A 72 1.40 -11.26 5.25
N SER A 73 0.69 -10.73 6.24
CA SER A 73 1.04 -10.93 7.64
C SER A 73 0.74 -12.35 8.12
N ARG A 74 -0.15 -13.07 7.45
CA ARG A 74 -0.56 -14.42 7.86
C ARG A 74 0.28 -15.46 7.12
N GLN A 75 1.26 -16.04 7.81
CA GLN A 75 2.24 -16.94 7.21
C GLN A 75 1.93 -18.43 7.36
N THR A 76 1.03 -18.79 8.29
CA THR A 76 0.69 -20.20 8.53
C THR A 76 -0.27 -20.70 7.46
N ALA A 77 0.10 -21.80 6.79
CA ALA A 77 -0.69 -22.41 5.72
C ALA A 77 -1.02 -21.44 4.58
N LEU A 78 -0.07 -20.60 4.26
CA LEU A 78 -0.20 -19.57 3.23
C LEU A 78 -0.49 -20.19 1.85
N GLU A 79 -1.45 -19.60 1.12
CA GLU A 79 -1.73 -19.96 -0.26
C GLU A 79 -1.00 -19.00 -1.22
N PRO A 80 0.05 -19.46 -1.92
CA PRO A 80 0.87 -18.56 -2.75
C PRO A 80 0.09 -17.82 -3.84
N ARG A 81 -0.92 -18.47 -4.45
CA ARG A 81 -1.71 -17.84 -5.52
C ARG A 81 -2.54 -16.67 -5.01
N MET A 82 -3.08 -16.79 -3.78
CA MET A 82 -3.84 -15.71 -3.17
C MET A 82 -2.93 -14.53 -2.82
N VAL A 83 -1.76 -14.82 -2.25
CA VAL A 83 -0.78 -13.78 -1.91
C VAL A 83 -0.33 -13.05 -3.18
N HIS A 84 -0.01 -13.80 -4.25
CA HIS A 84 0.39 -13.21 -5.53
C HIS A 84 -0.70 -12.26 -6.08
N ALA A 85 -1.95 -12.71 -6.07
CA ALA A 85 -3.07 -11.90 -6.58
C ALA A 85 -3.27 -10.63 -5.75
N ALA A 86 -3.17 -10.72 -4.42
CA ALA A 86 -3.30 -9.57 -3.54
C ALA A 86 -2.17 -8.55 -3.79
N LEU A 87 -0.93 -9.02 -3.88
CA LEU A 87 0.21 -8.15 -4.13
C LEU A 87 0.09 -7.44 -5.49
N GLN A 88 -0.38 -8.16 -6.51
CA GLN A 88 -0.57 -7.60 -7.84
C GLN A 88 -1.64 -6.50 -7.82
N ALA A 89 -2.77 -6.76 -7.19
CA ALA A 89 -3.84 -5.77 -7.07
C ALA A 89 -3.38 -4.54 -6.29
N CYS A 90 -2.64 -4.76 -5.21
CA CYS A 90 -2.12 -3.68 -4.37
C CYS A 90 -1.13 -2.80 -5.16
N ALA A 91 -0.20 -3.43 -5.88
CA ALA A 91 0.77 -2.69 -6.70
C ALA A 91 0.06 -1.85 -7.77
N THR A 92 -0.99 -2.40 -8.40
CA THR A 92 -1.78 -1.67 -9.39
C THR A 92 -2.48 -0.46 -8.77
N ALA A 93 -3.11 -0.65 -7.61
CA ALA A 93 -3.77 0.46 -6.90
C ALA A 93 -2.78 1.56 -6.51
N CYS A 94 -1.62 1.17 -6.01
CA CYS A 94 -0.57 2.11 -5.63
C CYS A 94 -0.06 2.90 -6.85
N LYS A 95 0.09 2.24 -8.00
CA LYS A 95 0.52 2.93 -9.21
C LYS A 95 -0.50 3.97 -9.65
N LEU A 96 -1.76 3.58 -9.74
CA LEU A 96 -2.83 4.49 -10.18
C LEU A 96 -3.00 5.66 -9.23
N CYS A 97 -3.04 5.40 -7.93
CA CYS A 97 -3.17 6.44 -6.91
C CYS A 97 -1.93 7.34 -6.88
N GLY A 98 -0.74 6.75 -6.96
CA GLY A 98 0.50 7.50 -7.00
C GLY A 98 0.58 8.43 -8.20
N ASP A 99 0.18 7.95 -9.39
CA ASP A 99 0.18 8.78 -10.60
C ASP A 99 -0.77 9.98 -10.45
N GLU A 100 -1.98 9.75 -9.93
CA GLU A 100 -2.97 10.82 -9.73
C GLU A 100 -2.48 11.83 -8.68
N CYS A 101 -2.02 11.35 -7.53
CA CYS A 101 -1.54 12.20 -6.44
C CYS A 101 -0.31 13.02 -6.85
N GLU A 102 0.57 12.42 -7.66
CA GLU A 102 1.76 13.12 -8.13
C GLU A 102 1.40 14.35 -8.95
N GLN A 103 0.39 14.26 -9.81
CA GLN A 103 -0.09 15.39 -10.60
C GLN A 103 -0.53 16.54 -9.69
N HIS A 104 -1.32 16.25 -8.67
CA HIS A 104 -1.81 17.28 -7.74
C HIS A 104 -0.68 17.83 -6.87
N GLY A 105 0.27 16.97 -6.47
CA GLY A 105 1.44 17.39 -5.72
C GLY A 105 2.29 18.40 -6.47
N GLN A 106 2.43 18.23 -7.78
CA GLN A 106 3.16 19.17 -8.65
C GLN A 106 2.48 20.55 -8.73
N HIS A 107 1.18 20.61 -8.41
CA HIS A 107 0.40 21.84 -8.42
C HIS A 107 0.18 22.41 -7.01
N GLY A 108 1.02 22.02 -6.05
CA GLY A 108 1.06 22.63 -4.73
C GLY A 108 0.27 21.95 -3.63
N MET A 109 -0.37 20.81 -3.91
CA MET A 109 -1.09 20.05 -2.88
C MET A 109 -0.11 19.13 -2.13
N GLU A 110 0.38 19.60 -1.00
CA GLU A 110 1.41 18.89 -0.23
C GLU A 110 0.95 17.50 0.25
N HIS A 111 -0.33 17.36 0.67
CA HIS A 111 -0.83 16.06 1.10
C HIS A 111 -0.85 15.06 -0.05
N CYS A 112 -1.08 15.50 -1.27
CA CYS A 112 -1.00 14.64 -2.45
C CYS A 112 0.44 14.25 -2.76
N ARG A 113 1.39 15.16 -2.57
CA ARG A 113 2.82 14.84 -2.74
C ARG A 113 3.27 13.76 -1.77
N VAL A 114 2.89 13.89 -0.49
CA VAL A 114 3.22 12.89 0.54
C VAL A 114 2.56 11.55 0.22
N CYS A 115 1.28 11.59 -0.19
CA CYS A 115 0.56 10.38 -0.56
C CYS A 115 1.22 9.67 -1.74
N ALA A 116 1.66 10.42 -2.76
CA ALA A 116 2.36 9.86 -3.91
C ALA A 116 3.63 9.13 -3.48
N GLU A 117 4.41 9.69 -2.56
CA GLU A 117 5.61 9.02 -2.04
C GLU A 117 5.26 7.70 -1.35
N ALA A 118 4.22 7.69 -0.52
CA ALA A 118 3.79 6.47 0.16
C ALA A 118 3.32 5.42 -0.85
N CYS A 119 2.60 5.82 -1.88
CA CYS A 119 2.14 4.92 -2.95
C CYS A 119 3.32 4.32 -3.72
N ARG A 120 4.33 5.14 -4.07
CA ARG A 120 5.52 4.64 -4.79
C ARG A 120 6.29 3.63 -3.95
N ARG A 121 6.46 3.92 -2.66
CA ARG A 121 7.14 3.01 -1.74
C ARG A 121 6.39 1.68 -1.64
N CYS A 122 5.08 1.72 -1.52
CA CYS A 122 4.26 0.52 -1.40
C CYS A 122 4.25 -0.30 -2.70
N GLU A 123 4.16 0.36 -3.85
CA GLU A 123 4.26 -0.29 -5.15
C GLU A 123 5.57 -1.06 -5.28
N GLN A 124 6.68 -0.42 -4.94
CA GLN A 124 8.00 -1.04 -5.00
C GLN A 124 8.11 -2.23 -4.05
N ALA A 125 7.57 -2.10 -2.84
CA ALA A 125 7.62 -3.16 -1.84
C ALA A 125 6.78 -4.37 -2.28
N CYS A 126 5.61 -4.15 -2.84
CA CYS A 126 4.77 -5.23 -3.38
C CYS A 126 5.47 -5.94 -4.54
N ASN A 127 6.06 -5.19 -5.46
CA ASN A 127 6.77 -5.78 -6.61
C ASN A 127 8.00 -6.56 -6.17
N ALA A 128 8.70 -6.11 -5.13
CA ALA A 128 9.86 -6.84 -4.60
C ALA A 128 9.44 -8.17 -3.96
N LEU A 129 8.27 -8.19 -3.30
CA LEU A 129 7.78 -9.40 -2.63
C LEU A 129 7.11 -10.38 -3.59
N ILE A 130 6.42 -9.87 -4.62
CA ILE A 130 5.59 -10.70 -5.52
C ILE A 130 6.40 -11.81 -6.21
N GLY A 131 7.68 -11.55 -6.51
CA GLY A 131 8.56 -12.53 -7.12
C GLY A 131 8.80 -13.78 -6.28
N GLN A 132 8.54 -13.70 -4.97
CA GLN A 132 8.65 -14.82 -4.04
C GLN A 132 7.44 -15.76 -4.11
N PHE A 133 6.37 -15.33 -4.79
CA PHE A 133 5.09 -16.05 -4.86
C PHE A 133 4.69 -16.22 -6.31
N ALA A 134 5.33 -17.16 -7.00
CA ALA A 134 5.03 -17.43 -8.40
C ALA A 134 3.55 -17.79 -8.59
N ALA A 135 2.95 -17.26 -9.65
CA ALA A 135 1.55 -17.52 -9.97
C ALA A 135 1.34 -18.98 -10.36
#